data_b02424879854a7107358fb29d07e1225
#
_entry.id   b02424879854a7107358fb29d07e1225
#
_cell.length_a   1.000
_cell.length_b   1.000
_cell.length_c   1.000
_cell.angle_alpha   90.00
_cell.angle_beta   90.00
_cell.angle_gamma   90.00
#
_symmetry.space_group_name_H-M   'P 1'
#
loop_
_entity.id
_entity.type
_entity.pdbx_description
1 polymer ?
#
loop_
_entity_poly.entity_id
_entity_poly.type
_entity_poly.pdbx_seq_one_letter_code
_entity_poly.pdbx_strand_id
1 'polypeptide(L)'
;MARKEGLAAALVLGPAGVMWRAFLSTVAAILALSAGSAAKADGDDAPIPAAQVCDRTPGLWDEAAEANTISLYALEWTPFGPAEMGWEAYAPLIQQEVGSPCDPVSPGFAEALATFQARFGLTASGRFDQATFQVLRGLWQERRPFVMARVRGECPAPPPIADLAYLTTGEEHAERLTRLLRRDVLEAYREMAAAARAEVPDIAADPELLRIFSSFRDPEADAARCAREGNCDGLRRAACSPHRTGTAVDLYVGHLHGLAVDSTDPHSRRYMSQTPAYRWLVKNAGRFGFVPYVYEPWHWEWVGR
;
A
#
# COMPACT_ATOMS: atom_id res chain seq x y z
N MET A 1 14.92 39.31 -32.93
CA MET A 1 14.67 38.48 -34.16
C MET A 1 15.19 37.07 -33.87
N ALA A 2 14.31 36.12 -33.69
CA ALA A 2 14.50 34.70 -33.94
C ALA A 2 13.27 33.93 -33.46
N ARG A 3 12.83 33.04 -34.26
CA ARG A 3 11.50 32.46 -34.42
C ARG A 3 11.13 31.47 -33.30
N LYS A 4 9.82 31.50 -32.95
CA LYS A 4 9.09 30.41 -32.31
C LYS A 4 8.80 29.34 -33.38
N GLU A 5 9.10 28.07 -33.07
CA GLU A 5 8.49 26.94 -33.77
C GLU A 5 7.78 26.07 -32.73
N GLY A 6 6.46 25.99 -32.89
CA GLY A 6 5.60 25.15 -32.11
C GLY A 6 5.51 23.74 -32.72
N LEU A 7 5.51 22.73 -31.90
CA LEU A 7 5.10 21.39 -32.27
C LEU A 7 3.72 21.12 -31.70
N ALA A 8 2.74 21.05 -32.61
CA ALA A 8 1.39 20.59 -32.34
C ALA A 8 1.38 19.04 -32.40
N ALA A 9 0.99 18.40 -31.33
CA ALA A 9 0.68 16.97 -31.34
C ALA A 9 -0.81 16.79 -31.61
N ALA A 10 -1.13 16.15 -32.74
CA ALA A 10 -2.47 15.83 -33.16
C ALA A 10 -3.10 14.70 -32.35
N LEU A 11 -4.29 15.01 -31.80
CA LEU A 11 -5.19 13.96 -31.27
C LEU A 11 -5.86 13.25 -32.45
N VAL A 12 -5.73 11.94 -32.54
CA VAL A 12 -6.53 11.09 -33.42
C VAL A 12 -7.70 10.54 -32.61
N LEU A 13 -8.89 11.06 -32.85
CA LEU A 13 -10.17 10.50 -32.40
C LEU A 13 -10.66 9.49 -33.43
N GLY A 14 -10.81 8.22 -33.05
CA GLY A 14 -11.51 7.22 -33.85
C GLY A 14 -12.87 6.87 -33.21
N PRO A 15 -13.95 6.81 -34.01
CA PRO A 15 -15.28 6.48 -33.50
C PRO A 15 -15.59 4.98 -33.62
N ALA A 16 -16.05 4.34 -32.56
CA ALA A 16 -16.80 3.09 -32.67
C ALA A 16 -17.89 3.03 -31.61
N GLY A 17 -19.09 3.39 -32.05
CA GLY A 17 -20.32 3.13 -31.31
C GLY A 17 -20.65 1.63 -31.36
N VAL A 18 -20.90 1.02 -30.21
CA VAL A 18 -21.47 -0.32 -30.11
C VAL A 18 -22.88 -0.20 -29.54
N MET A 19 -23.85 -0.49 -30.42
CA MET A 19 -25.27 -0.61 -30.08
C MET A 19 -25.52 -1.87 -29.26
N TRP A 20 -26.12 -1.71 -28.09
CA TRP A 20 -26.69 -2.80 -27.31
C TRP A 20 -28.05 -3.19 -27.89
N ARG A 21 -28.17 -4.44 -28.37
CA ARG A 21 -29.47 -5.06 -28.68
C ARG A 21 -29.88 -5.91 -27.47
N ALA A 22 -31.01 -5.54 -26.90
CA ALA A 22 -31.72 -6.35 -25.92
C ALA A 22 -32.35 -7.59 -26.62
N PHE A 23 -32.02 -8.78 -26.14
CA PHE A 23 -32.74 -10.00 -26.45
C PHE A 23 -33.63 -10.39 -25.27
N LEU A 24 -34.91 -10.18 -25.42
CA LEU A 24 -35.94 -10.82 -24.59
C LEU A 24 -36.16 -12.24 -25.15
N SER A 25 -35.89 -13.27 -24.39
CA SER A 25 -36.31 -14.63 -24.67
C SER A 25 -37.11 -15.17 -23.49
N THR A 26 -38.40 -15.32 -23.72
CA THR A 26 -39.35 -16.04 -22.90
C THR A 26 -39.03 -17.54 -22.97
N VAL A 27 -38.85 -18.21 -21.84
CA VAL A 27 -38.82 -19.67 -21.75
C VAL A 27 -39.91 -20.16 -20.77
N ALA A 28 -40.80 -20.94 -21.34
CA ALA A 28 -41.92 -21.57 -20.64
C ALA A 28 -41.45 -22.67 -19.68
N ALA A 29 -42.11 -22.76 -18.53
CA ALA A 29 -41.91 -23.79 -17.53
C ALA A 29 -42.44 -25.13 -18.00
N ILE A 30 -41.60 -26.17 -17.88
CA ILE A 30 -42.06 -27.58 -17.86
C ILE A 30 -41.63 -28.17 -16.50
N LEU A 31 -42.60 -28.41 -15.62
CA LEU A 31 -42.42 -29.18 -14.42
C LEU A 31 -42.33 -30.67 -14.78
N ALA A 32 -41.18 -31.28 -14.56
CA ALA A 32 -41.03 -32.73 -14.46
C ALA A 32 -40.58 -33.07 -13.04
N LEU A 33 -41.48 -33.65 -12.25
CA LEU A 33 -41.14 -34.30 -10.99
C LEU A 33 -40.36 -35.58 -11.29
N SER A 34 -39.08 -35.59 -10.93
CA SER A 34 -38.33 -36.84 -10.77
C SER A 34 -37.80 -36.88 -9.34
N ALA A 35 -38.36 -37.81 -8.55
CA ALA A 35 -37.81 -38.16 -7.25
C ALA A 35 -36.46 -38.85 -7.46
N GLY A 36 -35.39 -38.12 -7.24
CA GLY A 36 -34.01 -38.62 -7.23
C GLY A 36 -33.47 -38.58 -5.81
N SER A 37 -33.09 -39.75 -5.31
CA SER A 37 -32.43 -39.95 -4.00
C SER A 37 -31.31 -38.98 -3.77
N ALA A 38 -31.39 -38.22 -2.66
CA ALA A 38 -30.26 -37.39 -2.18
C ALA A 38 -29.14 -38.32 -1.72
N ALA A 39 -28.10 -38.43 -2.54
CA ALA A 39 -26.80 -38.89 -2.07
C ALA A 39 -26.21 -37.76 -1.20
N LYS A 40 -26.04 -38.03 0.09
CA LYS A 40 -25.23 -37.21 0.99
C LYS A 40 -23.81 -37.18 0.41
N ALA A 41 -23.40 -36.04 -0.10
CA ALA A 41 -22.01 -35.71 -0.29
C ALA A 41 -21.51 -35.23 1.07
N ASP A 42 -20.95 -36.12 1.86
CA ASP A 42 -20.05 -35.75 2.98
C ASP A 42 -18.74 -35.29 2.34
N GLY A 43 -18.70 -34.06 1.93
CA GLY A 43 -17.48 -33.38 1.56
C GLY A 43 -16.99 -32.64 2.79
N ASP A 44 -15.99 -33.18 3.47
CA ASP A 44 -15.15 -32.46 4.44
C ASP A 44 -14.40 -31.35 3.68
N ASP A 45 -15.04 -30.23 3.43
CA ASP A 45 -14.38 -28.97 3.01
C ASP A 45 -13.78 -28.27 4.23
N ALA A 46 -12.89 -28.97 4.94
CA ALA A 46 -12.02 -28.31 5.89
C ALA A 46 -11.09 -27.35 5.10
N PRO A 47 -10.95 -26.07 5.53
CA PRO A 47 -10.06 -25.14 4.85
C PRO A 47 -8.65 -25.72 4.79
N ILE A 48 -8.07 -25.78 3.58
CA ILE A 48 -6.73 -26.31 3.36
C ILE A 48 -5.75 -25.45 4.18
N PRO A 49 -4.89 -26.04 5.04
CA PRO A 49 -3.92 -25.29 5.80
C PRO A 49 -3.04 -24.41 4.89
N ALA A 50 -2.74 -23.18 5.32
CA ALA A 50 -1.95 -22.21 4.53
C ALA A 50 -0.62 -22.77 4.04
N ALA A 51 0.05 -23.62 4.83
CA ALA A 51 1.26 -24.33 4.43
C ALA A 51 1.05 -25.23 3.20
N GLN A 52 -0.08 -25.97 3.13
CA GLN A 52 -0.38 -26.82 1.98
C GLN A 52 -0.75 -26.03 0.71
N VAL A 53 -1.23 -24.80 0.87
CA VAL A 53 -1.48 -23.91 -0.27
C VAL A 53 -0.17 -23.39 -0.84
N CYS A 54 0.81 -23.07 0.01
CA CYS A 54 2.07 -22.47 -0.39
C CYS A 54 3.02 -23.45 -1.09
N ASP A 55 2.93 -24.75 -0.76
CA ASP A 55 3.78 -25.83 -1.34
C ASP A 55 3.03 -26.68 -2.38
N ARG A 56 1.85 -26.26 -2.83
CA ARG A 56 0.86 -27.06 -3.53
C ARG A 56 1.24 -27.50 -4.94
N THR A 57 2.21 -26.86 -5.57
CA THR A 57 2.61 -27.13 -6.96
C THR A 57 4.08 -27.45 -7.06
N PRO A 58 4.56 -28.58 -6.49
CA PRO A 58 5.96 -28.96 -6.62
C PRO A 58 6.36 -29.06 -8.11
N GLY A 59 7.49 -28.44 -8.43
CA GLY A 59 8.12 -28.51 -9.75
C GLY A 59 7.73 -27.42 -10.74
N LEU A 60 6.53 -26.83 -10.68
CA LEU A 60 6.12 -25.82 -11.67
C LEU A 60 6.72 -24.44 -11.39
N TRP A 61 6.77 -24.04 -10.10
CA TRP A 61 7.23 -22.73 -9.69
C TRP A 61 8.52 -22.76 -8.86
N ASP A 62 9.16 -23.92 -8.69
CA ASP A 62 10.36 -24.08 -7.86
C ASP A 62 11.52 -23.20 -8.34
N GLU A 63 11.76 -23.14 -9.65
CA GLU A 63 12.81 -22.29 -10.23
C GLU A 63 12.52 -20.78 -10.02
N ALA A 64 11.26 -20.38 -10.09
CA ALA A 64 10.89 -18.99 -9.81
C ALA A 64 11.02 -18.67 -8.32
N ALA A 65 10.64 -19.59 -7.44
CA ALA A 65 10.80 -19.46 -5.99
C ALA A 65 12.29 -19.36 -5.59
N GLU A 66 13.16 -20.18 -6.19
CA GLU A 66 14.59 -20.11 -5.99
C GLU A 66 15.16 -18.75 -6.44
N ALA A 67 14.75 -18.28 -7.62
CA ALA A 67 15.13 -16.95 -8.13
C ALA A 67 14.65 -15.84 -7.20
N ASN A 68 13.42 -15.93 -6.65
CA ASN A 68 12.89 -14.98 -5.68
C ASN A 68 13.69 -15.04 -4.36
N THR A 69 14.10 -16.21 -3.90
CA THR A 69 14.95 -16.38 -2.71
C THR A 69 16.25 -15.59 -2.83
N ILE A 70 16.88 -15.66 -4.00
CA ILE A 70 18.12 -14.91 -4.26
C ILE A 70 17.83 -13.42 -4.39
N SER A 71 16.86 -13.05 -5.23
CA SER A 71 16.56 -11.65 -5.54
C SER A 71 15.99 -10.87 -4.36
N LEU A 72 15.30 -11.53 -3.43
CA LEU A 72 14.75 -10.90 -2.23
C LEU A 72 15.81 -10.08 -1.48
N TYR A 73 17.05 -10.55 -1.46
CA TYR A 73 18.17 -9.91 -0.76
C TYR A 73 19.21 -9.28 -1.69
N ALA A 74 19.32 -9.73 -2.94
CA ALA A 74 20.44 -9.42 -3.83
C ALA A 74 20.03 -8.73 -5.14
N LEU A 75 18.77 -8.43 -5.37
CA LEU A 75 18.34 -7.65 -6.54
C LEU A 75 18.91 -6.23 -6.47
N GLU A 76 19.80 -5.87 -7.41
CA GLU A 76 20.24 -4.50 -7.59
C GLU A 76 19.22 -3.77 -8.48
N TRP A 77 18.62 -2.71 -7.98
CA TRP A 77 17.55 -1.99 -8.65
C TRP A 77 17.38 -0.55 -8.16
N THR A 78 16.51 0.23 -8.81
CA THR A 78 16.27 1.64 -8.50
C THR A 78 14.78 1.94 -8.34
N PRO A 79 14.12 1.42 -7.31
CA PRO A 79 12.66 1.51 -7.18
C PRO A 79 12.14 2.94 -7.11
N PHE A 80 12.92 3.86 -6.52
CA PHE A 80 12.59 5.28 -6.34
C PHE A 80 13.71 6.23 -6.80
N GLY A 81 14.63 5.78 -7.64
CA GLY A 81 15.74 6.55 -8.17
C GLY A 81 17.09 6.17 -7.56
N PRO A 82 17.32 6.30 -6.24
CA PRO A 82 18.50 5.73 -5.60
C PRO A 82 18.59 4.21 -5.78
N ALA A 83 19.82 3.71 -5.91
CA ALA A 83 20.06 2.27 -5.96
C ALA A 83 19.76 1.63 -4.61
N GLU A 84 19.06 0.50 -4.65
CA GLU A 84 18.75 -0.34 -3.49
C GLU A 84 19.15 -1.78 -3.79
N MET A 85 19.35 -2.55 -2.72
CA MET A 85 19.63 -3.98 -2.81
C MET A 85 18.53 -4.77 -2.12
N GLY A 86 17.97 -5.73 -2.84
CA GLY A 86 16.87 -6.55 -2.38
C GLY A 86 15.53 -5.82 -2.38
N TRP A 87 14.45 -6.59 -2.26
CA TRP A 87 13.09 -6.07 -2.21
C TRP A 87 12.35 -6.48 -0.94
N GLU A 88 13.08 -6.97 0.05
CA GLU A 88 12.54 -7.47 1.32
C GLU A 88 11.70 -6.41 2.08
N ALA A 89 12.11 -5.12 2.03
CA ALA A 89 11.38 -4.03 2.64
C ALA A 89 9.97 -3.83 2.05
N TYR A 90 9.75 -4.27 0.82
CA TYR A 90 8.49 -4.15 0.09
C TYR A 90 7.66 -5.43 0.11
N ALA A 91 8.25 -6.55 0.51
CA ALA A 91 7.64 -7.87 0.43
C ALA A 91 6.25 -7.97 1.09
N PRO A 92 5.97 -7.40 2.28
CA PRO A 92 4.63 -7.45 2.86
C PRO A 92 3.55 -6.78 2.00
N LEU A 93 3.86 -5.62 1.39
CA LEU A 93 2.93 -4.93 0.49
C LEU A 93 2.74 -5.70 -0.82
N ILE A 94 3.80 -6.30 -1.35
CA ILE A 94 3.73 -7.13 -2.56
C ILE A 94 2.85 -8.35 -2.31
N GLN A 95 3.06 -9.07 -1.21
CA GLN A 95 2.23 -10.22 -0.81
C GLN A 95 0.76 -9.84 -0.72
N GLN A 96 0.45 -8.71 -0.08
CA GLN A 96 -0.92 -8.20 0.03
C GLN A 96 -1.52 -7.89 -1.34
N GLU A 97 -0.77 -7.23 -2.22
CA GLU A 97 -1.27 -6.81 -3.54
C GLU A 97 -1.47 -7.98 -4.51
N VAL A 98 -0.59 -8.97 -4.49
CA VAL A 98 -0.74 -10.19 -5.31
C VAL A 98 -1.73 -11.17 -4.70
N GLY A 99 -2.23 -10.90 -3.49
CA GLY A 99 -3.21 -11.74 -2.79
C GLY A 99 -2.63 -13.06 -2.28
N SER A 100 -1.33 -13.11 -1.98
CA SER A 100 -0.66 -14.32 -1.50
C SER A 100 -0.39 -14.29 0.00
N PRO A 101 -0.87 -15.28 0.77
CA PRO A 101 -0.47 -15.45 2.17
C PRO A 101 0.90 -16.13 2.32
N CYS A 102 1.49 -16.56 1.19
CA CYS A 102 2.70 -17.39 1.14
C CYS A 102 3.96 -16.55 1.28
N ASP A 103 5.01 -17.16 1.84
CA ASP A 103 6.33 -16.54 1.93
C ASP A 103 6.86 -16.18 0.52
N PRO A 104 7.50 -15.01 0.33
CA PRO A 104 8.07 -14.59 -0.94
C PRO A 104 9.00 -15.60 -1.63
N VAL A 105 9.59 -16.51 -0.86
CA VAL A 105 10.51 -17.55 -1.36
C VAL A 105 9.82 -18.88 -1.68
N SER A 106 8.49 -18.95 -1.58
CA SER A 106 7.72 -20.17 -1.82
C SER A 106 7.18 -20.29 -3.24
N PRO A 107 6.94 -21.51 -3.75
CA PRO A 107 6.27 -21.75 -5.03
C PRO A 107 4.87 -21.12 -5.11
N GLY A 108 4.10 -21.15 -4.02
CA GLY A 108 2.76 -20.54 -3.98
C GLY A 108 2.78 -19.02 -4.12
N PHE A 109 3.81 -18.34 -3.61
CA PHE A 109 4.00 -16.91 -3.89
C PHE A 109 4.37 -16.68 -5.35
N ALA A 110 5.29 -17.48 -5.93
CA ALA A 110 5.67 -17.36 -7.33
C ALA A 110 4.46 -17.55 -8.27
N GLU A 111 3.57 -18.50 -8.00
CA GLU A 111 2.31 -18.70 -8.72
C GLU A 111 1.38 -17.48 -8.65
N ALA A 112 1.18 -16.93 -7.44
CA ALA A 112 0.37 -15.73 -7.26
C ALA A 112 0.97 -14.52 -7.99
N LEU A 113 2.29 -14.38 -7.95
CA LEU A 113 3.01 -13.32 -8.67
C LEU A 113 2.87 -13.47 -10.18
N ALA A 114 2.99 -14.69 -10.72
CA ALA A 114 2.78 -14.97 -12.14
C ALA A 114 1.34 -14.64 -12.57
N THR A 115 0.36 -14.96 -11.74
CA THR A 115 -1.05 -14.62 -11.97
C THR A 115 -1.25 -13.09 -12.02
N PHE A 116 -0.63 -12.37 -11.09
CA PHE A 116 -0.61 -10.90 -11.08
C PHE A 116 0.06 -10.36 -12.36
N GLN A 117 1.23 -10.85 -12.71
CA GLN A 117 1.96 -10.44 -13.92
C GLN A 117 1.10 -10.64 -15.18
N ALA A 118 0.48 -11.81 -15.35
CA ALA A 118 -0.40 -12.09 -16.48
C ALA A 118 -1.59 -11.12 -16.55
N ARG A 119 -2.21 -10.82 -15.41
CA ARG A 119 -3.35 -9.87 -15.30
C ARG A 119 -2.98 -8.47 -15.80
N PHE A 120 -1.75 -8.05 -15.61
CA PHE A 120 -1.25 -6.73 -16.03
C PHE A 120 -0.44 -6.76 -17.34
N GLY A 121 -0.51 -7.85 -18.10
CA GLY A 121 0.13 -7.96 -19.43
C GLY A 121 1.66 -8.09 -19.38
N LEU A 122 2.21 -8.46 -18.22
CA LEU A 122 3.63 -8.78 -18.07
C LEU A 122 3.89 -10.26 -18.38
N THR A 123 5.15 -10.60 -18.60
CA THR A 123 5.56 -12.01 -18.67
C THR A 123 5.27 -12.69 -17.34
N ALA A 124 4.42 -13.72 -17.35
CA ALA A 124 4.01 -14.47 -16.16
C ALA A 124 5.13 -15.42 -15.68
N SER A 125 6.24 -14.85 -15.25
CA SER A 125 7.45 -15.61 -14.86
C SER A 125 7.40 -16.11 -13.42
N GLY A 126 6.56 -15.53 -12.57
CA GLY A 126 6.57 -15.75 -11.12
C GLY A 126 7.81 -15.22 -10.41
N ARG A 127 8.73 -14.58 -11.13
CA ARG A 127 9.94 -13.94 -10.60
C ARG A 127 9.69 -12.47 -10.39
N PHE A 128 10.05 -11.96 -9.22
CA PHE A 128 9.94 -10.53 -8.94
C PHE A 128 11.01 -9.75 -9.71
N ASP A 129 10.61 -8.67 -10.37
CA ASP A 129 11.48 -7.79 -11.16
C ASP A 129 11.03 -6.32 -11.10
N GLN A 130 11.87 -5.44 -11.68
CA GLN A 130 11.62 -4.01 -11.77
C GLN A 130 10.31 -3.68 -12.51
N ALA A 131 9.96 -4.41 -13.57
CA ALA A 131 8.76 -4.17 -14.36
C ALA A 131 7.49 -4.47 -13.53
N THR A 132 7.49 -5.57 -12.81
CA THR A 132 6.43 -5.94 -11.87
C THR A 132 6.25 -4.86 -10.80
N PHE A 133 7.37 -4.38 -10.23
CA PHE A 133 7.31 -3.32 -9.21
C PHE A 133 6.74 -2.00 -9.74
N GLN A 134 7.04 -1.62 -10.98
CA GLN A 134 6.47 -0.39 -11.56
C GLN A 134 4.94 -0.45 -11.64
N VAL A 135 4.37 -1.60 -12.00
CA VAL A 135 2.92 -1.80 -12.00
C VAL A 135 2.36 -1.68 -10.57
N LEU A 136 2.94 -2.41 -9.63
CA LEU A 136 2.56 -2.36 -8.21
C LEU A 136 2.62 -0.93 -7.68
N ARG A 137 3.71 -0.22 -7.93
CA ARG A 137 3.89 1.18 -7.53
C ARG A 137 2.80 2.08 -8.11
N GLY A 138 2.44 1.90 -9.38
CA GLY A 138 1.34 2.61 -10.02
C GLY A 138 0.03 2.42 -9.25
N LEU A 139 -0.35 1.18 -8.99
CA LEU A 139 -1.58 0.84 -8.26
C LEU A 139 -1.62 1.46 -6.85
N TRP A 140 -0.52 1.42 -6.11
CA TRP A 140 -0.45 2.04 -4.79
C TRP A 140 -0.54 3.56 -4.84
N GLN A 141 0.09 4.21 -5.82
CA GLN A 141 0.03 5.67 -5.98
C GLN A 141 -1.36 6.15 -6.40
N GLU A 142 -2.05 5.41 -7.26
CA GLU A 142 -3.42 5.73 -7.69
C GLU A 142 -4.43 5.74 -6.53
N ARG A 143 -4.20 4.93 -5.50
CA ARG A 143 -5.03 4.89 -4.29
C ARG A 143 -4.82 6.07 -3.35
N ARG A 144 -3.88 6.96 -3.63
CA ARG A 144 -3.53 8.12 -2.82
C ARG A 144 -4.06 9.40 -3.47
N PRO A 145 -5.21 9.96 -2.99
CA PRO A 145 -5.84 11.14 -3.62
C PRO A 145 -4.92 12.35 -3.68
N PHE A 146 -4.05 12.52 -2.67
CA PHE A 146 -3.06 13.58 -2.67
C PHE A 146 -2.08 13.46 -3.83
N VAL A 147 -1.58 12.25 -4.11
CA VAL A 147 -0.68 11.99 -5.24
C VAL A 147 -1.38 12.28 -6.57
N MET A 148 -2.64 11.85 -6.70
CA MET A 148 -3.43 12.10 -7.91
C MET A 148 -3.72 13.60 -8.13
N ALA A 149 -3.90 14.37 -7.07
CA ALA A 149 -3.96 15.83 -7.18
C ALA A 149 -2.62 16.41 -7.66
N ARG A 150 -1.50 15.92 -7.13
CA ARG A 150 -0.15 16.35 -7.56
C ARG A 150 0.14 16.03 -9.02
N VAL A 151 -0.32 14.88 -9.51
CA VAL A 151 -0.22 14.51 -10.95
C VAL A 151 -0.94 15.53 -11.83
N ARG A 152 -2.06 16.10 -11.36
CA ARG A 152 -2.79 17.18 -12.05
C ARG A 152 -2.18 18.57 -11.85
N GLY A 153 -1.03 18.67 -11.15
CA GLY A 153 -0.37 19.95 -10.85
C GLY A 153 -1.02 20.72 -9.68
N GLU A 154 -1.96 20.11 -8.97
CA GLU A 154 -2.65 20.73 -7.84
C GLU A 154 -1.87 20.50 -6.52
N CYS A 155 -1.95 21.46 -5.61
CA CYS A 155 -1.54 21.27 -4.24
C CYS A 155 -2.76 21.50 -3.32
N PRO A 156 -3.33 20.43 -2.74
CA PRO A 156 -4.51 20.53 -1.90
C PRO A 156 -4.33 21.54 -0.76
N ALA A 157 -5.37 22.34 -0.52
CA ALA A 157 -5.39 23.31 0.57
C ALA A 157 -5.43 22.60 1.93
N PRO A 158 -4.93 23.23 3.00
CA PRO A 158 -5.12 22.74 4.36
C PRO A 158 -6.61 22.82 4.75
N PRO A 159 -7.08 21.95 5.66
CA PRO A 159 -8.43 22.07 6.19
C PRO A 159 -8.58 23.33 7.06
N PRO A 160 -9.80 23.81 7.29
CA PRO A 160 -10.08 24.80 8.31
C PRO A 160 -9.57 24.32 9.68
N ILE A 161 -9.03 25.24 10.48
CA ILE A 161 -8.53 24.90 11.83
C ILE A 161 -9.65 24.27 12.69
N ALA A 162 -10.90 24.68 12.50
CA ALA A 162 -12.06 24.12 13.21
C ALA A 162 -12.27 22.62 12.95
N ASP A 163 -11.77 22.10 11.84
CA ASP A 163 -11.88 20.66 11.49
C ASP A 163 -10.74 19.82 12.10
N LEU A 164 -9.76 20.47 12.69
CA LEU A 164 -8.64 19.82 13.35
C LEU A 164 -8.95 19.54 14.83
N ALA A 165 -8.34 18.48 15.36
CA ALA A 165 -8.37 18.13 16.77
C ALA A 165 -6.97 17.76 17.25
N TYR A 166 -6.70 18.05 18.53
CA TYR A 166 -5.44 17.66 19.17
C TYR A 166 -5.41 16.16 19.46
N LEU A 167 -4.26 15.56 19.26
CA LEU A 167 -3.94 14.25 19.81
C LEU A 167 -3.81 14.35 21.33
N THR A 168 -4.06 13.25 22.01
CA THR A 168 -3.71 13.11 23.43
C THR A 168 -2.23 12.73 23.55
N THR A 169 -1.64 12.94 24.73
CA THR A 169 -0.26 12.53 25.01
C THR A 169 -0.02 11.03 24.84
N GLY A 170 -1.05 10.19 25.07
CA GLY A 170 -0.98 8.75 24.85
C GLY A 170 -1.03 8.33 23.37
N GLU A 171 -1.43 9.23 22.49
CA GLU A 171 -1.46 9.00 21.03
C GLU A 171 -0.20 9.51 20.34
N GLU A 172 0.60 10.34 21.00
CA GLU A 172 1.85 10.90 20.47
C GLU A 172 3.05 10.02 20.83
N HIS A 173 3.92 9.79 19.85
CA HIS A 173 5.23 9.20 20.07
C HIS A 173 6.23 10.29 20.43
N ALA A 174 6.94 10.12 21.54
CA ALA A 174 7.80 11.10 22.19
C ALA A 174 7.04 12.38 22.64
N GLU A 175 7.55 13.05 23.67
CA GLU A 175 6.97 14.25 24.24
C GLU A 175 7.04 15.44 23.28
N ARG A 176 6.12 15.49 22.32
CA ARG A 176 5.88 16.67 21.51
C ARG A 176 4.45 17.12 21.73
N LEU A 177 4.33 18.28 22.31
CA LEU A 177 3.07 18.97 22.51
C LEU A 177 2.49 19.39 21.16
N THR A 178 1.20 19.11 20.95
CA THR A 178 0.32 19.80 19.99
C THR A 178 0.34 19.28 18.55
N ARG A 179 0.32 17.96 18.34
CA ARG A 179 -0.03 17.46 17.02
C ARG A 179 -1.53 17.53 16.79
N LEU A 180 -1.88 17.92 15.57
CA LEU A 180 -3.25 18.03 15.12
C LEU A 180 -3.53 17.03 14.01
N LEU A 181 -4.77 16.58 13.91
CA LEU A 181 -5.25 15.74 12.83
C LEU A 181 -6.70 16.16 12.53
N ARG A 182 -7.21 15.89 11.33
CA ARG A 182 -8.63 16.05 11.08
C ARG A 182 -9.43 15.13 12.02
N ARG A 183 -10.58 15.60 12.48
CA ARG A 183 -11.40 14.89 13.49
C ARG A 183 -11.80 13.50 13.04
N ASP A 184 -12.29 13.40 11.80
CA ASP A 184 -12.69 12.13 11.19
C ASP A 184 -11.52 11.15 11.04
N VAL A 185 -10.34 11.65 10.68
CA VAL A 185 -9.10 10.85 10.56
C VAL A 185 -8.63 10.40 11.94
N LEU A 186 -8.74 11.27 12.96
CA LEU A 186 -8.39 10.92 14.33
C LEU A 186 -9.28 9.81 14.90
N GLU A 187 -10.58 9.85 14.60
CA GLU A 187 -11.53 8.80 14.98
C GLU A 187 -11.16 7.47 14.30
N ALA A 188 -10.92 7.50 12.98
CA ALA A 188 -10.49 6.31 12.23
C ALA A 188 -9.15 5.73 12.73
N TYR A 189 -8.19 6.60 13.07
CA TYR A 189 -6.93 6.18 13.68
C TYR A 189 -7.14 5.49 15.03
N ARG A 190 -8.00 6.05 15.90
CA ARG A 190 -8.30 5.47 17.22
C ARG A 190 -8.90 4.07 17.10
N GLU A 191 -9.83 3.88 16.18
CA GLU A 191 -10.41 2.57 15.90
C GLU A 191 -9.36 1.60 15.35
N MET A 192 -8.51 2.04 14.44
CA MET A 192 -7.42 1.25 13.88
C MET A 192 -6.42 0.82 14.96
N ALA A 193 -5.96 1.74 15.79
CA ALA A 193 -5.00 1.47 16.85
C ALA A 193 -5.58 0.55 17.94
N ALA A 194 -6.87 0.71 18.27
CA ALA A 194 -7.56 -0.17 19.20
C ALA A 194 -7.70 -1.60 18.66
N ALA A 195 -8.07 -1.75 17.38
CA ALA A 195 -8.17 -3.06 16.73
C ALA A 195 -6.80 -3.76 16.67
N ALA A 196 -5.73 -3.03 16.31
CA ALA A 196 -4.39 -3.58 16.26
C ALA A 196 -3.94 -4.15 17.62
N ARG A 197 -4.20 -3.40 18.71
CA ARG A 197 -3.87 -3.86 20.07
C ARG A 197 -4.73 -5.04 20.53
N ALA A 198 -5.99 -5.10 20.08
CA ALA A 198 -6.86 -6.23 20.40
C ALA A 198 -6.48 -7.51 19.62
N GLU A 199 -5.98 -7.38 18.40
CA GLU A 199 -5.71 -8.50 17.49
C GLU A 199 -4.27 -9.04 17.62
N VAL A 200 -3.30 -8.22 18.08
CA VAL A 200 -1.87 -8.60 18.13
C VAL A 200 -1.27 -8.36 19.51
N PRO A 201 -0.93 -9.43 20.26
CA PRO A 201 -0.36 -9.30 21.61
C PRO A 201 0.93 -8.47 21.67
N ASP A 202 1.80 -8.56 20.67
CA ASP A 202 3.05 -7.80 20.63
C ASP A 202 2.79 -6.29 20.52
N ILE A 203 1.72 -5.87 19.79
CA ILE A 203 1.31 -4.47 19.72
C ILE A 203 0.67 -4.01 21.02
N ALA A 204 -0.06 -4.91 21.70
CA ALA A 204 -0.65 -4.60 23.00
C ALA A 204 0.42 -4.45 24.10
N ALA A 205 1.50 -5.22 24.03
CA ALA A 205 2.59 -5.22 25.00
C ALA A 205 3.49 -3.98 24.90
N ASP A 206 3.59 -3.36 23.72
CA ASP A 206 4.39 -2.15 23.51
C ASP A 206 3.48 -0.94 23.28
N PRO A 207 3.29 -0.06 24.28
CA PRO A 207 2.43 1.09 24.18
C PRO A 207 2.91 2.15 23.19
N GLU A 208 4.19 2.11 22.77
CA GLU A 208 4.73 3.06 21.80
C GLU A 208 4.34 2.71 20.36
N LEU A 209 4.13 1.43 20.05
CA LEU A 209 3.73 1.01 18.71
C LEU A 209 2.42 1.68 18.29
N LEU A 210 2.39 2.13 17.04
CA LEU A 210 1.28 2.86 16.40
C LEU A 210 1.02 4.26 16.95
N ARG A 211 1.82 4.78 17.90
CA ARG A 211 1.75 6.21 18.25
C ARG A 211 2.19 7.08 17.07
N ILE A 212 1.60 8.26 16.97
CA ILE A 212 1.84 9.21 15.88
C ILE A 212 3.05 10.08 16.21
N PHE A 213 4.07 10.09 15.36
CA PHE A 213 5.19 11.00 15.51
C PHE A 213 5.17 12.18 14.51
N SER A 214 4.29 12.13 13.49
CA SER A 214 4.01 13.26 12.60
C SER A 214 2.55 13.18 12.11
N SER A 215 1.89 14.34 11.99
CA SER A 215 0.49 14.44 11.58
C SER A 215 0.27 15.71 10.75
N PHE A 216 -0.77 16.50 10.98
CA PHE A 216 -0.98 17.77 10.27
C PHE A 216 0.26 18.67 10.40
N ARG A 217 0.67 19.20 9.26
CA ARG A 217 1.74 20.19 9.16
C ARG A 217 1.20 21.44 8.48
N ASP A 218 1.31 22.57 9.19
CA ASP A 218 0.95 23.85 8.62
C ASP A 218 1.82 24.17 7.39
N PRO A 219 1.21 24.54 6.24
CA PRO A 219 1.95 24.77 5.00
C PRO A 219 2.98 25.89 5.08
N GLU A 220 2.70 26.96 5.84
CA GLU A 220 3.63 28.09 5.98
C GLU A 220 4.82 27.68 6.85
N ALA A 221 4.56 26.91 7.92
CA ALA A 221 5.61 26.35 8.76
C ALA A 221 6.51 25.35 7.98
N ASP A 222 5.91 24.51 7.13
CA ASP A 222 6.68 23.59 6.26
C ASP A 222 7.53 24.37 5.23
N ALA A 223 6.98 25.41 4.61
CA ALA A 223 7.69 26.25 3.67
C ALA A 223 8.87 27.00 4.35
N ALA A 224 8.62 27.58 5.53
CA ALA A 224 9.66 28.24 6.31
C ALA A 224 10.77 27.28 6.76
N ARG A 225 10.41 26.04 7.08
CA ARG A 225 11.36 25.00 7.50
C ARG A 225 12.24 24.56 6.33
N CYS A 226 11.66 24.24 5.17
CA CYS A 226 12.46 23.81 4.02
C CYS A 226 13.37 24.95 3.51
N ALA A 227 12.94 26.22 3.60
CA ALA A 227 13.76 27.37 3.25
C ALA A 227 14.97 27.51 4.18
N ARG A 228 14.78 27.33 5.50
CA ARG A 228 15.89 27.37 6.48
C ARG A 228 16.90 26.24 6.28
N GLU A 229 16.41 25.06 5.89
CA GLU A 229 17.23 23.86 5.72
C GLU A 229 17.83 23.75 4.31
N GLY A 230 17.45 24.64 3.38
CA GLY A 230 17.93 24.63 1.98
C GLY A 230 17.54 23.36 1.20
N ASN A 231 16.42 22.74 1.54
CA ASN A 231 16.02 21.43 0.99
C ASN A 231 14.57 21.37 0.49
N CYS A 232 14.07 22.47 -0.11
CA CYS A 232 12.73 22.55 -0.69
C CYS A 232 12.60 21.82 -2.05
N ASP A 233 13.52 20.95 -2.41
CA ASP A 233 13.61 20.25 -3.69
C ASP A 233 12.59 19.10 -3.85
N GLY A 234 11.86 18.78 -2.77
CA GLY A 234 10.88 17.69 -2.75
C GLY A 234 11.46 16.28 -2.53
N LEU A 235 12.78 16.13 -2.50
CA LEU A 235 13.43 14.84 -2.22
C LEU A 235 13.45 14.53 -0.73
N ARG A 236 13.80 15.52 0.08
CA ARG A 236 13.86 15.40 1.54
C ARG A 236 12.68 16.08 2.23
N ARG A 237 12.13 17.14 1.64
CA ARG A 237 10.94 17.84 2.12
C ARG A 237 10.14 18.36 0.94
N ALA A 238 8.90 17.97 0.85
CA ALA A 238 8.01 18.50 -0.15
C ALA A 238 7.43 19.83 0.34
N ALA A 239 7.58 20.89 -0.47
CA ALA A 239 6.84 22.13 -0.26
C ALA A 239 5.31 21.91 -0.29
N CYS A 240 4.88 20.82 -0.90
CA CYS A 240 3.50 20.34 -0.91
C CYS A 240 3.49 18.88 -0.44
N SER A 241 3.19 18.67 0.83
CA SER A 241 3.17 17.37 1.52
C SER A 241 1.73 16.93 1.81
N PRO A 242 1.41 15.63 1.82
CA PRO A 242 0.09 15.13 2.22
C PRO A 242 -0.28 15.50 3.66
N HIS A 243 0.70 15.71 4.54
CA HIS A 243 0.45 16.14 5.92
C HIS A 243 -0.29 17.48 6.04
N ARG A 244 -0.19 18.36 5.03
CA ARG A 244 -0.93 19.62 5.02
C ARG A 244 -2.44 19.47 4.97
N THR A 245 -2.95 18.31 4.52
CA THR A 245 -4.38 18.03 4.45
C THR A 245 -4.98 17.56 5.77
N GLY A 246 -4.13 17.25 6.76
CA GLY A 246 -4.55 16.63 8.01
C GLY A 246 -5.06 15.20 7.86
N THR A 247 -4.79 14.54 6.71
CA THR A 247 -5.19 13.15 6.44
C THR A 247 -4.01 12.17 6.48
N ALA A 248 -2.79 12.66 6.54
CA ALA A 248 -1.59 11.83 6.62
C ALA A 248 -1.07 11.73 8.05
N VAL A 249 -0.61 10.54 8.41
CA VAL A 249 -0.01 10.21 9.71
C VAL A 249 1.27 9.42 9.50
N ASP A 250 2.27 9.74 10.32
CA ASP A 250 3.47 8.93 10.46
C ASP A 250 3.39 8.18 11.80
N LEU A 251 3.28 6.86 11.72
CA LEU A 251 3.07 5.94 12.82
C LEU A 251 4.38 5.31 13.26
N TYR A 252 4.63 5.24 14.56
CA TYR A 252 5.75 4.48 15.09
C TYR A 252 5.49 2.99 14.90
N VAL A 253 6.24 2.39 14.01
CA VAL A 253 6.19 0.95 13.68
C VAL A 253 7.41 0.19 14.21
N GLY A 254 8.22 0.83 15.06
CA GLY A 254 9.54 0.37 15.45
C GLY A 254 10.64 1.06 14.63
N HIS A 255 11.89 0.98 15.08
CA HIS A 255 13.04 1.50 14.35
C HIS A 255 14.30 0.69 14.65
N LEU A 256 15.24 0.68 13.74
CA LEU A 256 16.54 0.04 13.96
C LEU A 256 17.38 0.91 14.93
N HIS A 257 17.95 0.28 15.94
CA HIS A 257 18.74 0.97 16.95
C HIS A 257 19.84 1.82 16.31
N GLY A 258 19.96 3.08 16.75
CA GLY A 258 20.91 4.05 16.23
C GLY A 258 20.43 4.84 15.00
N LEU A 259 19.27 4.53 14.44
CA LEU A 259 18.64 5.27 13.36
C LEU A 259 17.35 5.96 13.84
N ALA A 260 16.97 7.03 13.14
CA ALA A 260 15.73 7.75 13.45
C ALA A 260 14.48 6.91 13.12
N VAL A 261 13.35 7.22 13.75
CA VAL A 261 12.05 6.55 13.53
C VAL A 261 11.51 6.76 12.11
N ASP A 262 11.98 7.79 11.41
CA ASP A 262 11.66 8.15 10.04
C ASP A 262 12.88 7.98 9.10
N SER A 263 13.78 7.08 9.45
CA SER A 263 14.97 6.83 8.65
C SER A 263 14.65 6.11 7.35
N THR A 264 15.00 6.73 6.22
CA THR A 264 14.89 6.14 4.88
C THR A 264 16.04 5.19 4.53
N ASP A 265 16.97 4.96 5.47
CA ASP A 265 18.03 3.97 5.30
C ASP A 265 17.43 2.59 4.93
N PRO A 266 17.94 1.88 3.91
CA PRO A 266 17.39 0.59 3.48
C PRO A 266 17.34 -0.46 4.60
N HIS A 267 18.33 -0.47 5.53
CA HIS A 267 18.31 -1.41 6.65
C HIS A 267 17.21 -1.06 7.65
N SER A 268 16.97 0.24 7.89
CA SER A 268 15.89 0.69 8.77
C SER A 268 14.52 0.32 8.18
N ARG A 269 14.28 0.60 6.90
CA ARG A 269 13.02 0.26 6.23
C ARG A 269 12.78 -1.25 6.19
N ARG A 270 13.83 -2.05 5.97
CA ARG A 270 13.76 -3.50 6.05
C ARG A 270 13.38 -3.96 7.46
N TYR A 271 14.01 -3.42 8.50
CA TYR A 271 13.65 -3.71 9.88
C TYR A 271 12.18 -3.39 10.15
N MET A 272 11.74 -2.16 9.81
CA MET A 272 10.36 -1.73 10.01
C MET A 272 9.34 -2.64 9.30
N SER A 273 9.65 -3.09 8.08
CA SER A 273 8.75 -3.96 7.30
C SER A 273 8.53 -5.34 7.93
N GLN A 274 9.39 -5.76 8.84
CA GLN A 274 9.30 -7.04 9.53
C GLN A 274 8.57 -6.95 10.88
N THR A 275 8.31 -5.74 11.39
CA THR A 275 7.67 -5.56 12.70
C THR A 275 6.20 -6.01 12.69
N PRO A 276 5.69 -6.51 13.84
CA PRO A 276 4.27 -6.87 13.98
C PRO A 276 3.33 -5.71 13.65
N ALA A 277 3.70 -4.48 14.04
CA ALA A 277 2.91 -3.27 13.79
C ALA A 277 2.75 -3.01 12.27
N TYR A 278 3.87 -2.98 11.53
CA TYR A 278 3.81 -2.75 10.07
C TYR A 278 3.06 -3.86 9.35
N ARG A 279 3.34 -5.12 9.66
CA ARG A 279 2.66 -6.27 9.03
C ARG A 279 1.16 -6.26 9.29
N TRP A 280 0.74 -5.87 10.50
CA TRP A 280 -0.67 -5.71 10.81
C TRP A 280 -1.29 -4.57 10.00
N LEU A 281 -0.63 -3.41 9.92
CA LEU A 281 -1.09 -2.26 9.15
C LEU A 281 -1.26 -2.60 7.66
N VAL A 282 -0.28 -3.25 7.04
CA VAL A 282 -0.37 -3.70 5.64
C VAL A 282 -1.64 -4.50 5.40
N LYS A 283 -1.97 -5.39 6.32
CA LYS A 283 -3.11 -6.32 6.19
C LYS A 283 -4.46 -5.68 6.52
N ASN A 284 -4.49 -4.71 7.42
CA ASN A 284 -5.72 -4.30 8.09
C ASN A 284 -6.03 -2.79 8.01
N ALA A 285 -5.06 -1.91 7.76
CA ALA A 285 -5.28 -0.46 7.79
C ALA A 285 -6.34 0.00 6.80
N GLY A 286 -6.48 -0.69 5.65
CA GLY A 286 -7.53 -0.46 4.67
C GLY A 286 -8.96 -0.61 5.22
N ARG A 287 -9.18 -1.42 6.28
CA ARG A 287 -10.47 -1.57 6.98
C ARG A 287 -10.92 -0.24 7.62
N PHE A 288 -9.95 0.63 7.91
CA PHE A 288 -10.14 1.92 8.58
C PHE A 288 -9.94 3.11 7.62
N GLY A 289 -9.77 2.82 6.32
CA GLY A 289 -9.62 3.82 5.29
C GLY A 289 -8.20 4.37 5.13
N PHE A 290 -7.17 3.69 5.66
CA PHE A 290 -5.78 4.09 5.49
C PHE A 290 -5.09 3.29 4.38
N VAL A 291 -4.30 4.00 3.56
CA VAL A 291 -3.45 3.44 2.51
C VAL A 291 -1.98 3.78 2.77
N PRO A 292 -1.05 2.88 2.46
CA PRO A 292 0.37 3.08 2.72
C PRO A 292 1.05 3.97 1.67
N TYR A 293 2.13 4.63 2.06
CA TYR A 293 3.16 5.05 1.14
C TYR A 293 4.27 4.00 1.12
N VAL A 294 4.41 3.34 0.00
CA VAL A 294 5.27 2.14 -0.12
C VAL A 294 6.74 2.36 0.23
N TYR A 295 7.25 3.58 0.03
CA TYR A 295 8.65 3.92 0.33
C TYR A 295 8.92 4.16 1.82
N GLU A 296 7.90 4.63 2.56
CA GLU A 296 8.01 5.01 3.97
C GLU A 296 7.09 4.13 4.82
N PRO A 297 7.60 3.08 5.50
CA PRO A 297 6.78 2.13 6.26
C PRO A 297 5.93 2.78 7.36
N TRP A 298 6.34 3.94 7.85
CA TRP A 298 5.60 4.71 8.86
C TRP A 298 4.49 5.57 8.28
N HIS A 299 4.50 5.92 6.96
CA HIS A 299 3.60 6.90 6.37
C HIS A 299 2.31 6.28 5.83
N TRP A 300 1.17 6.76 6.36
CA TRP A 300 -0.15 6.30 5.99
C TRP A 300 -1.08 7.48 5.70
N GLU A 301 -1.90 7.38 4.66
CA GLU A 301 -2.85 8.40 4.25
C GLU A 301 -4.28 7.89 4.39
N TRP A 302 -5.12 8.65 5.08
CA TRP A 302 -6.54 8.35 5.17
C TRP A 302 -7.26 8.84 3.90
N VAL A 303 -8.01 7.93 3.26
CA VAL A 303 -8.71 8.18 1.98
C VAL A 303 -10.23 8.08 2.13
N GLY A 304 -10.71 7.91 3.35
CA GLY A 304 -12.14 7.70 3.66
C GLY A 304 -12.50 6.21 3.75
N ARG A 305 -13.72 5.98 4.21
CA ARG A 305 -14.36 4.65 4.25
C ARG A 305 -15.41 4.53 3.19
#